data_2bb4c8505070e02a25ec16f2664cef77
#
_entry.id   2bb4c8505070e02a25ec16f2664cef77
#
_cell.length_a   1.000
_cell.length_b   1.000
_cell.length_c   1.000
_cell.angle_alpha   90.00
_cell.angle_beta   90.00
_cell.angle_gamma   90.00
#
_symmetry.space_group_name_H-M   'P 1'
#
loop_
_entity.id
_entity.type
_entity.pdbx_description
1 polymer ?
#
loop_
_entity_poly.entity_id
_entity_poly.type
_entity_poly.pdbx_seq_one_letter_code
_entity_poly.pdbx_strand_id
1 'polypeptide(L)'
;MNWQEFTALLVLATAMSFSPGPNTTLAAALAANHGLRRAMPFVCAVPVGWGVLLSLCALGLGALLLALPLLSLVVKLAGVAYLFWLAAKIARTRQLGQLSEADAAKLKVGFWQGAALQFVNIKAWMLALAIVSGWIAGRADPGLRFAVVLPVMLVYAFASNLLYAWAGSLLREWLSGPAGTGRRLRGFNFVMAGVLVATAVWMLFL
;
A
#
# COMPACT_ATOMS: atom_id res chain seq x y z
N MET A 1 -13.71 -22.70 9.22
CA MET A 1 -12.74 -21.90 10.01
C MET A 1 -13.27 -21.80 11.44
N ASN A 2 -12.49 -22.20 12.44
CA ASN A 2 -12.88 -22.08 13.84
C ASN A 2 -12.61 -20.64 14.36
N TRP A 3 -13.09 -20.37 15.60
CA TRP A 3 -12.96 -19.04 16.21
C TRP A 3 -11.52 -18.61 16.44
N GLN A 4 -10.65 -19.54 16.83
CA GLN A 4 -9.22 -19.26 17.06
C GLN A 4 -8.50 -18.89 15.76
N GLU A 5 -8.76 -19.65 14.69
CA GLU A 5 -8.22 -19.34 13.35
C GLU A 5 -8.69 -17.96 12.85
N PHE A 6 -9.96 -17.62 13.09
CA PHE A 6 -10.52 -16.32 12.71
C PHE A 6 -9.88 -15.17 13.49
N THR A 7 -9.76 -15.33 14.81
CA THR A 7 -9.09 -14.32 15.65
C THR A 7 -7.63 -14.12 15.25
N ALA A 8 -6.90 -15.22 14.99
CA ALA A 8 -5.52 -15.13 14.49
C ALA A 8 -5.41 -14.39 13.15
N LEU A 9 -6.38 -14.60 12.23
CA LEU A 9 -6.47 -13.84 10.99
C LEU A 9 -6.67 -12.34 11.25
N LEU A 10 -7.58 -11.97 12.16
CA LEU A 10 -7.83 -10.57 12.50
C LEU A 10 -6.61 -9.90 13.14
N VAL A 11 -5.90 -10.59 14.02
CA VAL A 11 -4.66 -10.08 14.62
C VAL A 11 -3.59 -9.85 13.55
N LEU A 12 -3.37 -10.82 12.66
CA LEU A 12 -2.43 -10.68 11.55
C LEU A 12 -2.84 -9.54 10.62
N ALA A 13 -4.13 -9.49 10.24
CA ALA A 13 -4.68 -8.44 9.37
C ALA A 13 -4.48 -7.04 9.98
N THR A 14 -4.74 -6.90 11.29
CA THR A 14 -4.54 -5.63 12.00
C THR A 14 -3.05 -5.24 12.00
N ALA A 15 -2.18 -6.12 12.45
CA ALA A 15 -0.75 -5.84 12.53
C ALA A 15 -0.14 -5.47 11.18
N MET A 16 -0.49 -6.22 10.13
CA MET A 16 0.10 -6.03 8.80
C MET A 16 -0.52 -4.87 8.02
N SER A 17 -1.84 -4.64 8.14
CA SER A 17 -2.51 -3.58 7.38
C SER A 17 -2.27 -2.20 7.97
N PHE A 18 -2.22 -2.08 9.30
CA PHE A 18 -2.02 -0.79 9.97
C PHE A 18 -0.55 -0.45 10.24
N SER A 19 0.39 -1.38 10.03
CA SER A 19 1.81 -1.03 10.08
C SER A 19 2.21 -0.15 8.89
N PRO A 20 3.07 0.87 9.10
CA PRO A 20 3.55 1.72 8.02
C PRO A 20 4.14 0.89 6.86
N GLY A 21 3.87 1.32 5.65
CA GLY A 21 4.35 0.65 4.45
C GLY A 21 4.03 1.46 3.19
N PRO A 22 4.37 0.95 1.98
CA PRO A 22 4.22 1.70 0.75
C PRO A 22 2.82 2.27 0.53
N ASN A 23 1.78 1.46 0.74
CA ASN A 23 0.39 1.86 0.52
C ASN A 23 -0.06 2.96 1.49
N THR A 24 0.09 2.71 2.79
CA THR A 24 -0.35 3.64 3.84
C THR A 24 0.43 4.96 3.81
N THR A 25 1.75 4.90 3.58
CA THR A 25 2.60 6.08 3.42
C THR A 25 2.17 6.91 2.20
N LEU A 26 1.89 6.26 1.07
CA LEU A 26 1.44 6.94 -0.14
C LEU A 26 0.03 7.52 0.04
N ALA A 27 -0.89 6.81 0.68
CA ALA A 27 -2.23 7.31 0.99
C ALA A 27 -2.16 8.59 1.84
N ALA A 28 -1.33 8.60 2.91
CA ALA A 28 -1.11 9.78 3.74
C ALA A 28 -0.50 10.93 2.95
N ALA A 29 0.55 10.67 2.15
CA ALA A 29 1.22 11.69 1.36
C ALA A 29 0.31 12.29 0.29
N LEU A 30 -0.47 11.47 -0.43
CA LEU A 30 -1.43 11.94 -1.42
C LEU A 30 -2.50 12.84 -0.78
N ALA A 31 -3.06 12.42 0.37
CA ALA A 31 -4.08 13.19 1.06
C ALA A 31 -3.55 14.49 1.67
N ALA A 32 -2.35 14.48 2.23
CA ALA A 32 -1.69 15.68 2.75
C ALA A 32 -1.39 16.70 1.64
N ASN A 33 -0.97 16.23 0.46
CA ASN A 33 -0.64 17.11 -0.68
C ASN A 33 -1.87 17.56 -1.48
N HIS A 34 -2.87 16.67 -1.67
CA HIS A 34 -3.97 16.92 -2.62
C HIS A 34 -5.36 16.91 -1.97
N GLY A 35 -5.47 16.59 -0.68
CA GLY A 35 -6.71 16.41 0.06
C GLY A 35 -7.30 15.01 -0.09
N LEU A 36 -8.18 14.65 0.85
CA LEU A 36 -8.76 13.31 0.96
C LEU A 36 -9.49 12.88 -0.33
N ARG A 37 -10.33 13.77 -0.89
CA ARG A 37 -11.11 13.45 -2.10
C ARG A 37 -10.23 13.02 -3.28
N ARG A 38 -9.07 13.67 -3.47
CA ARG A 38 -8.14 13.35 -4.55
C ARG A 38 -7.28 12.11 -4.26
N ALA A 39 -7.15 11.70 -2.98
CA ALA A 39 -6.49 10.46 -2.59
C ALA A 39 -7.41 9.23 -2.71
N MET A 40 -8.74 9.40 -2.71
CA MET A 40 -9.72 8.30 -2.73
C MET A 40 -9.56 7.31 -3.88
N PRO A 41 -9.27 7.72 -5.14
CA PRO A 41 -9.01 6.75 -6.21
C PRO A 41 -7.89 5.77 -5.86
N PHE A 42 -6.81 6.24 -5.23
CA PHE A 42 -5.74 5.36 -4.74
C PHE A 42 -6.21 4.48 -3.57
N VAL A 43 -6.90 5.05 -2.58
CA VAL A 43 -7.42 4.31 -1.41
C VAL A 43 -8.34 3.16 -1.85
N CYS A 44 -9.20 3.39 -2.84
CA CYS A 44 -10.07 2.35 -3.41
C CYS A 44 -9.32 1.35 -4.29
N ALA A 45 -8.22 1.76 -4.92
CA ALA A 45 -7.44 0.90 -5.80
C ALA A 45 -6.68 -0.19 -5.04
N VAL A 46 -6.19 0.14 -3.83
CA VAL A 46 -5.40 -0.79 -3.01
C VAL A 46 -6.15 -2.09 -2.70
N PRO A 47 -7.37 -2.09 -2.15
CA PRO A 47 -8.10 -3.32 -1.88
C PRO A 47 -8.38 -4.11 -3.17
N VAL A 48 -8.71 -3.44 -4.28
CA VAL A 48 -8.97 -4.11 -5.56
C VAL A 48 -7.72 -4.82 -6.07
N GLY A 49 -6.59 -4.11 -6.18
CA GLY A 49 -5.34 -4.70 -6.64
C GLY A 49 -4.83 -5.81 -5.71
N TRP A 50 -4.97 -5.60 -4.40
CA TRP A 50 -4.57 -6.61 -3.42
C TRP A 50 -5.49 -7.83 -3.42
N GLY A 51 -6.79 -7.64 -3.60
CA GLY A 51 -7.76 -8.75 -3.75
C GLY A 51 -7.45 -9.62 -4.97
N VAL A 52 -7.10 -9.00 -6.11
CA VAL A 52 -6.64 -9.74 -7.30
C VAL A 52 -5.35 -10.51 -6.99
N LEU A 53 -4.38 -9.89 -6.32
CA LEU A 53 -3.14 -10.54 -5.91
C LEU A 53 -3.41 -11.75 -5.01
N LEU A 54 -4.25 -11.60 -3.97
CA LEU A 54 -4.64 -12.71 -3.08
C LEU A 54 -5.31 -13.85 -3.84
N SER A 55 -6.21 -13.52 -4.77
CA SER A 55 -6.89 -14.50 -5.61
C SER A 55 -5.90 -15.29 -6.47
N LEU A 56 -4.96 -14.60 -7.10
CA LEU A 56 -3.90 -15.24 -7.90
C LEU A 56 -2.98 -16.11 -7.04
N CYS A 57 -2.64 -15.66 -5.82
CA CYS A 57 -1.87 -16.48 -4.87
C CYS A 57 -2.64 -17.74 -4.46
N ALA A 58 -3.95 -17.63 -4.21
CA ALA A 58 -4.81 -18.78 -3.89
C ALA A 58 -4.94 -19.76 -5.05
N LEU A 59 -4.86 -19.29 -6.31
CA LEU A 59 -4.85 -20.09 -7.52
C LEU A 59 -3.47 -20.70 -7.86
N GLY A 60 -2.45 -20.48 -7.02
CA GLY A 60 -1.13 -21.09 -7.16
C GLY A 60 -0.01 -20.18 -7.68
N LEU A 61 -0.29 -18.93 -8.09
CA LEU A 61 0.75 -18.01 -8.55
C LEU A 61 1.79 -17.73 -7.46
N GLY A 62 1.37 -17.77 -6.19
CA GLY A 62 2.28 -17.63 -5.05
C GLY A 62 3.31 -18.76 -4.99
N ALA A 63 2.90 -20.01 -5.23
CA ALA A 63 3.80 -21.14 -5.29
C ALA A 63 4.77 -21.04 -6.48
N LEU A 64 4.28 -20.57 -7.63
CA LEU A 64 5.12 -20.32 -8.81
C LEU A 64 6.19 -19.25 -8.54
N LEU A 65 5.82 -18.16 -7.86
CA LEU A 65 6.76 -17.12 -7.49
C LEU A 65 7.88 -17.67 -6.60
N LEU A 66 7.52 -18.51 -5.61
CA LEU A 66 8.50 -19.13 -4.70
C LEU A 66 9.37 -20.18 -5.41
N ALA A 67 8.83 -20.90 -6.40
CA ALA A 67 9.55 -21.90 -7.16
C ALA A 67 10.53 -21.31 -8.19
N LEU A 68 10.38 -20.04 -8.57
CA LEU A 68 11.19 -19.38 -9.60
C LEU A 68 12.00 -18.21 -8.98
N PRO A 69 13.24 -18.46 -8.49
CA PRO A 69 14.05 -17.43 -7.83
C PRO A 69 14.28 -16.18 -8.69
N LEU A 70 14.44 -16.35 -10.00
CA LEU A 70 14.61 -15.23 -10.93
C LEU A 70 13.36 -14.36 -10.99
N LEU A 71 12.16 -14.95 -11.02
CA LEU A 71 10.90 -14.20 -11.01
C LEU A 71 10.73 -13.42 -9.71
N SER A 72 11.00 -14.05 -8.57
CA SER A 72 11.00 -13.39 -7.25
C SER A 72 11.98 -12.21 -7.22
N LEU A 73 13.19 -12.38 -7.74
CA LEU A 73 14.20 -11.33 -7.82
C LEU A 73 13.74 -10.16 -8.71
N VAL A 74 13.16 -10.45 -9.88
CA VAL A 74 12.65 -9.40 -10.79
C VAL A 74 11.52 -8.60 -10.13
N VAL A 75 10.55 -9.27 -9.51
CA VAL A 75 9.46 -8.59 -8.77
C VAL A 75 10.01 -7.74 -7.64
N LYS A 76 10.97 -8.27 -6.89
CA LYS A 76 11.65 -7.56 -5.79
C LYS A 76 12.36 -6.30 -6.28
N LEU A 77 13.20 -6.41 -7.30
CA LEU A 77 13.96 -5.28 -7.82
C LEU A 77 13.05 -4.24 -8.47
N ALA A 78 12.01 -4.65 -9.21
CA ALA A 78 11.00 -3.76 -9.76
C ALA A 78 10.27 -2.99 -8.66
N GLY A 79 9.89 -3.65 -7.57
CA GLY A 79 9.25 -3.04 -6.41
C GLY A 79 10.14 -2.01 -5.72
N VAL A 80 11.39 -2.37 -5.47
CA VAL A 80 12.39 -1.47 -4.86
C VAL A 80 12.63 -0.24 -5.75
N ALA A 81 12.85 -0.44 -7.04
CA ALA A 81 13.06 0.66 -7.99
C ALA A 81 11.84 1.59 -8.05
N TYR A 82 10.62 1.03 -8.05
CA TYR A 82 9.39 1.81 -8.02
C TYR A 82 9.23 2.62 -6.72
N LEU A 83 9.57 2.05 -5.56
CA LEU A 83 9.51 2.77 -4.28
C LEU A 83 10.53 3.92 -4.22
N PHE A 84 11.75 3.74 -4.73
CA PHE A 84 12.72 4.81 -4.84
C PHE A 84 12.25 5.93 -5.77
N TRP A 85 11.69 5.58 -6.93
CA TRP A 85 11.09 6.55 -7.85
C TRP A 85 9.96 7.34 -7.17
N LEU A 86 9.08 6.65 -6.44
CA LEU A 86 7.96 7.25 -5.73
C LEU A 86 8.43 8.16 -4.58
N ALA A 87 9.43 7.73 -3.81
CA ALA A 87 10.05 8.52 -2.76
C ALA A 87 10.65 9.82 -3.32
N ALA A 88 11.40 9.73 -4.42
CA ALA A 88 11.96 10.90 -5.11
C ALA A 88 10.86 11.85 -5.61
N LYS A 89 9.75 11.30 -6.12
CA LYS A 89 8.60 12.07 -6.59
C LYS A 89 7.93 12.83 -5.45
N ILE A 90 7.69 12.19 -4.30
CA ILE A 90 7.11 12.82 -3.11
C ILE A 90 8.08 13.90 -2.55
N ALA A 91 9.35 13.59 -2.41
CA ALA A 91 10.36 14.53 -1.88
C ALA A 91 10.47 15.82 -2.71
N ARG A 92 10.27 15.74 -4.01
CA ARG A 92 10.32 16.91 -4.94
C ARG A 92 9.08 17.78 -4.91
N THR A 93 7.99 17.35 -4.27
CA THR A 93 6.75 18.12 -4.17
C THR A 93 6.91 19.28 -3.19
N ARG A 94 6.88 20.52 -3.69
CA ARG A 94 7.28 21.73 -2.94
C ARG A 94 6.16 22.65 -2.50
N GLN A 95 4.93 22.58 -3.08
CA GLN A 95 3.88 23.58 -2.84
C GLN A 95 2.46 22.99 -2.87
N LEU A 96 1.63 23.38 -1.89
CA LEU A 96 0.21 23.01 -1.79
C LEU A 96 -0.73 23.83 -2.69
N GLY A 97 -0.30 24.98 -3.19
CA GLY A 97 -1.20 25.98 -3.81
C GLY A 97 -0.88 26.40 -5.23
N GLN A 98 0.28 26.02 -5.77
CA GLN A 98 0.74 26.48 -7.11
C GLN A 98 1.01 25.32 -8.08
N LEU A 99 0.51 24.14 -7.76
CA LEU A 99 0.52 23.09 -8.78
C LEU A 99 -0.47 23.50 -9.87
N SER A 100 0.04 23.90 -11.03
CA SER A 100 -0.74 23.92 -12.26
C SER A 100 -1.46 22.58 -12.37
N GLU A 101 -2.63 22.55 -13.01
CA GLU A 101 -3.32 21.26 -13.23
C GLU A 101 -2.41 20.21 -13.87
N ALA A 102 -1.41 20.65 -14.65
CA ALA A 102 -0.36 19.82 -15.24
C ALA A 102 0.61 19.23 -14.19
N ASP A 103 0.95 19.96 -13.13
CA ASP A 103 1.84 19.46 -12.06
C ASP A 103 1.11 18.57 -11.06
N ALA A 104 -0.17 18.86 -10.79
CA ALA A 104 -1.06 17.97 -10.07
C ALA A 104 -1.29 16.66 -10.84
N ALA A 105 -1.30 16.70 -12.17
CA ALA A 105 -1.35 15.52 -13.03
C ALA A 105 -0.09 14.64 -12.93
N LYS A 106 1.09 15.23 -12.73
CA LYS A 106 2.35 14.48 -12.58
C LYS A 106 2.43 13.65 -11.29
N LEU A 107 1.71 14.05 -10.22
CA LEU A 107 1.63 13.31 -8.95
C LEU A 107 0.43 12.36 -8.88
N LYS A 108 -0.41 12.31 -9.91
CA LYS A 108 -1.56 11.39 -9.95
C LYS A 108 -1.05 9.95 -9.92
N VAL A 109 -1.07 9.35 -8.74
CA VAL A 109 -1.19 7.89 -8.64
C VAL A 109 -2.68 7.61 -8.75
N GLY A 110 -3.11 7.33 -9.96
CA GLY A 110 -4.50 7.01 -10.26
C GLY A 110 -4.90 5.63 -9.73
N PHE A 111 -6.15 5.26 -9.93
CA PHE A 111 -6.70 3.97 -9.52
C PHE A 111 -5.86 2.79 -10.07
N TRP A 112 -5.59 2.75 -11.38
CA TRP A 112 -4.88 1.64 -12.01
C TRP A 112 -3.42 1.51 -11.54
N GLN A 113 -2.75 2.64 -11.31
CA GLN A 113 -1.39 2.65 -10.76
C GLN A 113 -1.37 2.16 -9.32
N GLY A 114 -2.38 2.54 -8.50
CA GLY A 114 -2.54 2.05 -7.14
C GLY A 114 -2.83 0.55 -7.08
N ALA A 115 -3.66 0.02 -7.99
CA ALA A 115 -3.92 -1.40 -8.10
C ALA A 115 -2.67 -2.17 -8.57
N ALA A 116 -1.98 -1.68 -9.61
CA ALA A 116 -0.75 -2.29 -10.13
C ALA A 116 0.40 -2.28 -9.10
N LEU A 117 0.44 -1.29 -8.22
CA LEU A 117 1.44 -1.21 -7.13
C LEU A 117 1.44 -2.48 -6.27
N GLN A 118 0.31 -3.16 -6.10
CA GLN A 118 0.25 -4.35 -5.27
C GLN A 118 1.13 -5.48 -5.78
N PHE A 119 1.32 -5.58 -7.11
CA PHE A 119 2.13 -6.62 -7.75
C PHE A 119 3.65 -6.38 -7.63
N VAL A 120 4.07 -5.16 -7.34
CA VAL A 120 5.47 -4.82 -7.07
C VAL A 120 5.73 -4.53 -5.59
N ASN A 121 4.72 -4.62 -4.74
CA ASN A 121 4.81 -4.42 -3.30
C ASN A 121 5.06 -5.76 -2.59
N ILE A 122 6.31 -6.05 -2.24
CA ILE A 122 6.70 -7.31 -1.57
C ILE A 122 5.93 -7.53 -0.27
N LYS A 123 5.63 -6.47 0.50
CA LYS A 123 4.81 -6.60 1.71
C LYS A 123 3.42 -7.16 1.39
N ALA A 124 2.85 -6.79 0.24
CA ALA A 124 1.56 -7.31 -0.22
C ALA A 124 1.66 -8.80 -0.57
N TRP A 125 2.72 -9.22 -1.26
CA TRP A 125 3.00 -10.62 -1.56
C TRP A 125 3.19 -11.45 -0.30
N MET A 126 4.02 -10.99 0.64
CA MET A 126 4.27 -11.72 1.90
C MET A 126 2.97 -11.95 2.68
N LEU A 127 2.13 -10.92 2.79
CA LEU A 127 0.84 -11.06 3.46
C LEU A 127 -0.10 -12.00 2.72
N ALA A 128 -0.19 -11.91 1.39
CA ALA A 128 -1.01 -12.82 0.59
C ALA A 128 -0.55 -14.27 0.71
N LEU A 129 0.75 -14.53 0.64
CA LEU A 129 1.34 -15.85 0.81
C LEU A 129 1.11 -16.41 2.22
N ALA A 130 1.31 -15.59 3.26
CA ALA A 130 1.06 -15.99 4.64
C ALA A 130 -0.41 -16.37 4.87
N ILE A 131 -1.34 -15.60 4.29
CA ILE A 131 -2.78 -15.88 4.40
C ILE A 131 -3.16 -17.15 3.63
N VAL A 132 -2.68 -17.30 2.39
CA VAL A 132 -2.98 -18.49 1.60
C VAL A 132 -2.45 -19.74 2.29
N SER A 133 -1.19 -19.75 2.74
CA SER A 133 -0.58 -20.90 3.41
C SER A 133 -1.19 -21.19 4.79
N GLY A 134 -1.53 -20.15 5.56
CA GLY A 134 -2.05 -20.33 6.91
C GLY A 134 -3.54 -20.70 6.97
N TRP A 135 -4.34 -20.15 6.07
CA TRP A 135 -5.81 -20.22 6.19
C TRP A 135 -6.53 -20.90 5.03
N ILE A 136 -5.92 -21.03 3.84
CA ILE A 136 -6.61 -21.49 2.62
C ILE A 136 -6.02 -22.79 2.09
N ALA A 137 -4.74 -22.81 1.76
CA ALA A 137 -4.08 -23.95 1.14
C ALA A 137 -4.05 -25.18 2.06
N GLY A 138 -4.25 -26.36 1.48
CA GLY A 138 -4.22 -27.62 2.23
C GLY A 138 -5.37 -27.84 3.22
N ARG A 139 -6.41 -27.00 3.20
CA ARG A 139 -7.59 -27.12 4.05
C ARG A 139 -8.70 -27.92 3.34
N ALA A 140 -9.60 -28.52 4.13
CA ALA A 140 -10.70 -29.34 3.59
C ALA A 140 -11.71 -28.51 2.74
N ASP A 141 -11.81 -27.20 3.01
CA ASP A 141 -12.80 -26.30 2.46
C ASP A 141 -12.18 -24.98 1.94
N PRO A 142 -11.19 -25.02 1.02
CA PRO A 142 -10.40 -23.84 0.65
C PRO A 142 -11.25 -22.75 0.01
N GLY A 143 -12.27 -23.11 -0.77
CA GLY A 143 -13.17 -22.14 -1.41
C GLY A 143 -14.02 -21.36 -0.40
N LEU A 144 -14.60 -22.06 0.61
CA LEU A 144 -15.36 -21.41 1.67
C LEU A 144 -14.46 -20.51 2.53
N ARG A 145 -13.26 -20.95 2.83
CA ARG A 145 -12.27 -20.17 3.58
C ARG A 145 -11.87 -18.92 2.81
N PHE A 146 -11.62 -19.04 1.52
CA PHE A 146 -11.33 -17.90 0.67
C PHE A 146 -12.49 -16.90 0.64
N ALA A 147 -13.75 -17.38 0.54
CA ALA A 147 -14.95 -16.53 0.55
C ALA A 147 -15.13 -15.74 1.86
N VAL A 148 -14.59 -16.22 2.99
CA VAL A 148 -14.57 -15.50 4.27
C VAL A 148 -13.36 -14.56 4.36
N VAL A 149 -12.19 -15.05 4.01
CA VAL A 149 -10.91 -14.32 4.15
C VAL A 149 -10.85 -13.11 3.24
N LEU A 150 -11.26 -13.26 1.97
CA LEU A 150 -11.17 -12.18 0.98
C LEU A 150 -11.88 -10.90 1.43
N PRO A 151 -13.20 -10.90 1.75
CA PRO A 151 -13.90 -9.68 2.15
C PRO A 151 -13.33 -9.06 3.44
N VAL A 152 -12.93 -9.88 4.42
CA VAL A 152 -12.27 -9.38 5.63
C VAL A 152 -11.01 -8.59 5.25
N MET A 153 -10.16 -9.17 4.43
CA MET A 153 -8.92 -8.53 4.04
C MET A 153 -9.11 -7.29 3.16
N LEU A 154 -10.15 -7.27 2.30
CA LEU A 154 -10.51 -6.07 1.52
C LEU A 154 -10.93 -4.92 2.44
N VAL A 155 -11.70 -5.21 3.47
CA VAL A 155 -12.11 -4.21 4.49
C VAL A 155 -10.87 -3.67 5.21
N TYR A 156 -9.95 -4.52 5.65
CA TYR A 156 -8.72 -4.10 6.31
C TYR A 156 -7.82 -3.26 5.39
N ALA A 157 -7.67 -3.67 4.13
CA ALA A 157 -6.90 -2.91 3.14
C ALA A 157 -7.51 -1.53 2.88
N PHE A 158 -8.83 -1.44 2.76
CA PHE A 158 -9.53 -0.17 2.60
C PHE A 158 -9.41 0.69 3.87
N ALA A 159 -9.77 0.15 5.03
CA ALA A 159 -9.83 0.89 6.30
C ALA A 159 -8.46 1.45 6.69
N SER A 160 -7.39 0.67 6.57
CA SER A 160 -6.04 1.13 6.88
C SER A 160 -5.60 2.27 5.97
N ASN A 161 -5.78 2.14 4.65
CA ASN A 161 -5.40 3.20 3.72
C ASN A 161 -6.27 4.45 3.87
N LEU A 162 -7.57 4.29 4.15
CA LEU A 162 -8.47 5.41 4.45
C LEU A 162 -8.04 6.15 5.72
N LEU A 163 -7.69 5.43 6.80
CA LEU A 163 -7.23 6.03 8.05
C LEU A 163 -5.97 6.88 7.83
N TYR A 164 -4.98 6.35 7.10
CA TYR A 164 -3.75 7.09 6.79
C TYR A 164 -4.01 8.28 5.86
N ALA A 165 -4.90 8.14 4.86
CA ALA A 165 -5.30 9.25 4.01
C ALA A 165 -6.05 10.33 4.81
N TRP A 166 -6.95 9.92 5.70
CA TRP A 166 -7.67 10.84 6.58
C TRP A 166 -6.71 11.60 7.49
N ALA A 167 -5.80 10.90 8.17
CA ALA A 167 -4.76 11.53 9.00
C ALA A 167 -3.90 12.51 8.18
N GLY A 168 -3.47 12.14 6.98
CA GLY A 168 -2.74 13.03 6.07
C GLY A 168 -3.56 14.26 5.69
N SER A 169 -4.86 14.11 5.46
CA SER A 169 -5.75 15.23 5.10
C SER A 169 -5.97 16.20 6.27
N LEU A 170 -6.06 15.71 7.51
CA LEU A 170 -6.17 16.56 8.70
C LEU A 170 -4.91 17.42 8.90
N LEU A 171 -3.76 16.88 8.58
CA LEU A 171 -2.50 17.61 8.68
C LEU A 171 -2.32 18.66 7.58
N ARG A 172 -3.13 18.64 6.53
CA ARG A 172 -2.96 19.45 5.33
C ARG A 172 -2.95 20.95 5.62
N GLU A 173 -3.90 21.46 6.42
CA GLU A 173 -3.98 22.87 6.78
C GLU A 173 -2.77 23.31 7.61
N TRP A 174 -2.40 22.51 8.62
CA TRP A 174 -1.21 22.76 9.41
C TRP A 174 0.08 22.72 8.59
N LEU A 175 0.18 21.79 7.62
CA LEU A 175 1.32 21.66 6.72
C LEU A 175 1.44 22.83 5.73
N SER A 176 0.32 23.49 5.39
CA SER A 176 0.33 24.70 4.54
C SER A 176 1.07 25.84 5.21
N GLY A 177 1.01 25.94 6.54
CA GLY A 177 1.72 26.94 7.34
C GLY A 177 1.27 28.38 7.10
N PRO A 178 1.74 29.34 7.92
CA PRO A 178 1.49 30.76 7.67
C PRO A 178 2.23 31.21 6.40
N ALA A 179 1.55 32.03 5.60
CA ALA A 179 2.06 32.66 4.38
C ALA A 179 2.54 31.71 3.27
N GLY A 180 2.06 30.46 3.21
CA GLY A 180 2.32 29.58 2.08
C GLY A 180 3.79 29.19 1.87
N THR A 181 4.64 29.22 2.92
CA THR A 181 6.08 28.92 2.81
C THR A 181 6.38 27.47 2.41
N GLY A 182 5.42 26.58 2.55
CA GLY A 182 5.54 25.15 2.22
C GLY A 182 6.64 24.38 2.97
N ARG A 183 7.31 25.01 3.96
CA ARG A 183 8.42 24.38 4.71
C ARG A 183 7.98 23.13 5.47
N ARG A 184 6.81 23.20 6.16
CA ARG A 184 6.25 22.08 6.92
C ARG A 184 5.86 20.93 5.99
N LEU A 185 5.21 21.23 4.87
CA LEU A 185 4.86 20.23 3.86
C LEU A 185 6.10 19.55 3.28
N ARG A 186 7.14 20.33 3.00
CA ARG A 186 8.40 19.78 2.52
C ARG A 186 9.01 18.83 3.54
N GLY A 187 9.06 19.21 4.83
CA GLY A 187 9.51 18.34 5.92
C GLY A 187 8.70 17.06 5.99
N PHE A 188 7.37 17.15 5.95
CA PHE A 188 6.47 15.99 5.93
C PHE A 188 6.74 15.08 4.72
N ASN A 189 6.88 15.64 3.51
CA ASN A 189 7.16 14.87 2.30
C ASN A 189 8.54 14.18 2.38
N PHE A 190 9.55 14.82 2.97
CA PHE A 190 10.84 14.16 3.21
C PHE A 190 10.73 13.00 4.20
N VAL A 191 9.93 13.12 5.26
CA VAL A 191 9.67 12.03 6.21
C VAL A 191 8.97 10.87 5.49
N MET A 192 7.92 11.16 4.71
CA MET A 192 7.20 10.13 3.94
C MET A 192 8.09 9.46 2.90
N ALA A 193 8.92 10.23 2.19
CA ALA A 193 9.93 9.69 1.28
C ALA A 193 10.95 8.80 2.02
N GLY A 194 11.41 9.24 3.19
CA GLY A 194 12.31 8.45 4.05
C GLY A 194 11.71 7.11 4.48
N VAL A 195 10.42 7.08 4.83
CA VAL A 195 9.71 5.83 5.16
C VAL A 195 9.64 4.90 3.94
N LEU A 196 9.38 5.44 2.74
CA LEU A 196 9.38 4.62 1.51
C LEU A 196 10.78 4.07 1.19
N VAL A 197 11.83 4.89 1.34
CA VAL A 197 13.22 4.45 1.15
C VAL A 197 13.58 3.38 2.18
N ALA A 198 13.28 3.59 3.45
CA ALA A 198 13.54 2.60 4.50
C ALA A 198 12.81 1.27 4.21
N THR A 199 11.56 1.34 3.75
CA THR A 199 10.80 0.14 3.34
C THR A 199 11.45 -0.53 2.13
N ALA A 200 11.88 0.24 1.11
CA ALA A 200 12.54 -0.30 -0.07
C ALA A 200 13.87 -1.00 0.29
N VAL A 201 14.67 -0.38 1.17
CA VAL A 201 15.90 -0.98 1.67
C VAL A 201 15.62 -2.25 2.47
N TRP A 202 14.65 -2.22 3.39
CA TRP A 202 14.25 -3.40 4.14
C TRP A 202 13.81 -4.56 3.23
N MET A 203 13.09 -4.27 2.16
CA MET A 203 12.67 -5.26 1.16
C MET A 203 13.86 -5.97 0.47
N LEU A 204 15.04 -5.35 0.39
CA LEU A 204 16.23 -5.99 -0.20
C LEU A 204 16.77 -7.15 0.67
N PHE A 205 16.48 -7.12 1.97
CA PHE A 205 16.93 -8.14 2.92
C PHE A 205 15.92 -9.27 3.15
N LEU A 206 14.73 -9.17 2.55
CA LEU A 206 13.72 -10.23 2.51
C LEU A 206 13.94 -11.15 1.31
#